data_4824a59544b386003faaa4d1430c7fc9
#
_entry.id   4824a59544b386003faaa4d1430c7fc9
#
_cell.length_a   1.000
_cell.length_b   1.000
_cell.length_c   1.000
_cell.angle_alpha   90.00
_cell.angle_beta   90.00
_cell.angle_gamma   90.00
#
_symmetry.space_group_name_H-M   'P 1'
#
loop_
_entity.id
_entity.type
_entity.pdbx_description
1 polymer ?
#
loop_
_entity_poly.entity_id
_entity_poly.type
_entity_poly.pdbx_seq_one_letter_code
_entity_poly.pdbx_strand_id
1 'polypeptide(L)'
;METRDIELMLMRTWPAIEERTYDGWVLRFSRGYTKRSNCINPLYESYFDLEEKFEYCRKIYKEKRLPIIYKLIDTKVSLMVDEFLEKKGLKKQDMVTVKEIDLTDVDYNLKSISINWGFSKEWYDFYTAENNLNTEEKDILKKLLEKNDKNNVYVYKSINNEIIAVAMGSVEKNRMGIFNVYVKDTYRKKGYATEILEGLLVEARKINVEKAYLQVMETNERALKLYKKMGFVPKYKTWYRYWTLQ
;
A
#
# COMPACT_ATOMS: atom_id res chain seq x y z
N MET A 1 -7.53 -14.98 -9.62
CA MET A 1 -6.16 -14.45 -9.40
C MET A 1 -5.72 -14.85 -8.01
N GLU A 2 -4.55 -15.41 -7.89
CA GLU A 2 -3.98 -15.87 -6.62
C GLU A 2 -3.55 -14.69 -5.72
N THR A 3 -3.46 -14.94 -4.41
CA THR A 3 -3.01 -13.96 -3.40
C THR A 3 -1.66 -13.33 -3.78
N ARG A 4 -0.71 -14.16 -4.23
CA ARG A 4 0.61 -13.69 -4.66
C ARG A 4 0.55 -12.70 -5.82
N ASP A 5 -0.34 -12.89 -6.79
CA ASP A 5 -0.46 -11.99 -7.94
C ASP A 5 -0.91 -10.60 -7.50
N ILE A 6 -1.83 -10.52 -6.54
CA ILE A 6 -2.28 -9.24 -5.96
C ILE A 6 -1.12 -8.57 -5.20
N GLU A 7 -0.34 -9.34 -4.44
CA GLU A 7 0.85 -8.78 -3.75
C GLU A 7 1.87 -8.22 -4.74
N LEU A 8 2.14 -8.91 -5.84
CA LEU A 8 3.03 -8.42 -6.88
C LEU A 8 2.51 -7.13 -7.52
N MET A 9 1.19 -7.01 -7.74
CA MET A 9 0.58 -5.76 -8.19
C MET A 9 0.74 -4.66 -7.14
N LEU A 10 0.45 -4.93 -5.87
CA LEU A 10 0.65 -3.99 -4.76
C LEU A 10 2.10 -3.50 -4.68
N MET A 11 3.07 -4.36 -4.95
CA MET A 11 4.49 -4.00 -4.96
C MET A 11 4.86 -3.10 -6.13
N ARG A 12 4.27 -3.32 -7.31
CA ARG A 12 4.51 -2.49 -8.51
C ARG A 12 3.77 -1.16 -8.45
N THR A 13 2.55 -1.15 -7.96
CA THR A 13 1.76 0.09 -7.80
C THR A 13 2.24 0.96 -6.64
N TRP A 14 2.91 0.39 -5.64
CA TRP A 14 3.66 1.09 -4.61
C TRP A 14 5.12 0.61 -4.63
N PRO A 15 5.95 1.10 -5.55
CA PRO A 15 7.29 0.57 -5.80
C PRO A 15 8.26 0.87 -4.65
N ALA A 16 9.41 0.22 -4.65
CA ALA A 16 10.56 0.59 -3.85
C ALA A 16 11.61 1.32 -4.71
N ILE A 17 12.53 2.05 -4.08
CA ILE A 17 13.66 2.68 -4.78
C ILE A 17 14.55 1.59 -5.39
N GLU A 18 14.89 0.58 -4.59
CA GLU A 18 15.70 -0.58 -4.98
C GLU A 18 14.95 -1.86 -4.60
N GLU A 19 15.00 -2.85 -5.48
CA GLU A 19 14.53 -4.21 -5.21
C GLU A 19 15.63 -5.21 -5.56
N ARG A 20 15.70 -6.29 -4.77
CA ARG A 20 16.61 -7.40 -4.99
C ARG A 20 15.86 -8.70 -4.78
N THR A 21 16.02 -9.63 -5.71
CA THR A 21 15.53 -11.00 -5.53
C THR A 21 16.63 -11.88 -4.95
N TYR A 22 16.27 -12.76 -4.02
CA TYR A 22 17.16 -13.75 -3.44
C TYR A 22 16.38 -15.03 -3.14
N ASP A 23 16.62 -16.06 -3.91
CA ASP A 23 16.04 -17.40 -3.78
C ASP A 23 14.53 -17.38 -3.44
N GLY A 24 13.72 -16.80 -4.32
CA GLY A 24 12.26 -16.70 -4.15
C GLY A 24 11.77 -15.60 -3.20
N TRP A 25 12.66 -14.86 -2.54
CA TRP A 25 12.32 -13.71 -1.72
C TRP A 25 12.57 -12.39 -2.43
N VAL A 26 11.73 -11.40 -2.20
CA VAL A 26 11.91 -10.03 -2.72
C VAL A 26 12.25 -9.09 -1.59
N LEU A 27 13.45 -8.54 -1.61
CA LEU A 27 13.98 -7.58 -0.66
C LEU A 27 13.76 -6.18 -1.22
N ARG A 28 13.17 -5.28 -0.44
CA ARG A 28 12.77 -3.94 -0.87
C ARG A 28 13.44 -2.88 0.01
N PHE A 29 13.92 -1.80 -0.63
CA PHE A 29 14.68 -0.75 0.06
C PHE A 29 14.26 0.64 -0.44
N SER A 30 13.86 1.52 0.49
CA SER A 30 13.46 2.90 0.25
C SER A 30 13.87 3.78 1.43
N ARG A 31 15.09 3.62 1.92
CA ARG A 31 15.69 4.40 3.02
C ARG A 31 14.79 4.52 4.27
N GLY A 32 13.98 3.50 4.55
CA GLY A 32 13.06 3.46 5.69
C GLY A 32 11.67 4.06 5.46
N TYR A 33 11.46 4.83 4.37
CA TYR A 33 10.13 5.38 4.10
C TYR A 33 9.14 4.32 3.66
N THR A 34 8.13 4.14 4.45
CA THR A 34 7.08 3.10 4.51
C THR A 34 7.58 1.66 4.62
N LYS A 35 6.94 0.89 5.48
CA LYS A 35 7.22 -0.55 5.66
C LYS A 35 7.06 -1.34 4.37
N ARG A 36 6.03 -1.01 3.57
CA ARG A 36 5.73 -1.70 2.30
C ARG A 36 6.86 -1.65 1.28
N SER A 37 7.65 -0.58 1.30
CA SER A 37 8.80 -0.41 0.41
C SER A 37 10.15 -0.67 1.09
N ASN A 38 10.15 -1.17 2.35
CA ASN A 38 11.34 -1.51 3.14
C ASN A 38 11.13 -2.83 3.89
N CYS A 39 10.76 -3.90 3.18
CA CYS A 39 10.53 -5.20 3.79
C CYS A 39 10.99 -6.36 2.90
N ILE A 40 11.14 -7.51 3.52
CA ILE A 40 11.43 -8.79 2.88
C ILE A 40 10.11 -9.49 2.63
N ASN A 41 9.86 -9.93 1.40
CA ASN A 41 8.62 -10.59 0.98
C ASN A 41 8.94 -12.02 0.50
N PRO A 42 8.68 -13.06 1.31
CA PRO A 42 8.81 -14.46 0.90
C PRO A 42 7.63 -14.86 0.02
N LEU A 43 7.76 -14.73 -1.29
CA LEU A 43 6.65 -14.92 -2.23
C LEU A 43 6.68 -16.27 -2.97
N TYR A 44 7.87 -16.86 -3.12
CA TYR A 44 8.08 -18.08 -3.89
C TYR A 44 8.81 -19.13 -3.06
N GLU A 45 8.72 -20.37 -3.51
CA GLU A 45 9.47 -21.48 -2.93
C GLU A 45 10.97 -21.19 -2.95
N SER A 46 11.68 -21.75 -2.00
CA SER A 46 13.11 -21.56 -1.77
C SER A 46 13.86 -22.88 -1.95
N TYR A 47 15.09 -22.79 -2.42
CA TYR A 47 16.03 -23.91 -2.47
C TYR A 47 17.02 -23.89 -1.29
N PHE A 48 17.37 -22.69 -0.81
CA PHE A 48 18.30 -22.52 0.30
C PHE A 48 17.60 -22.70 1.65
N ASP A 49 18.37 -23.06 2.65
CA ASP A 49 17.91 -23.16 4.04
C ASP A 49 17.42 -21.82 4.57
N LEU A 50 16.37 -21.85 5.40
CA LEU A 50 15.75 -20.63 5.96
C LEU A 50 16.72 -19.87 6.87
N GLU A 51 17.63 -20.57 7.58
CA GLU A 51 18.65 -19.95 8.43
C GLU A 51 19.65 -19.16 7.59
N GLU A 52 20.16 -19.76 6.52
CA GLU A 52 21.07 -19.10 5.59
C GLU A 52 20.44 -17.83 5.00
N LYS A 53 19.18 -17.92 4.56
CA LYS A 53 18.44 -16.78 3.99
C LYS A 53 18.17 -15.69 5.01
N PHE A 54 17.85 -16.07 6.23
CA PHE A 54 17.64 -15.12 7.33
C PHE A 54 18.92 -14.32 7.61
N GLU A 55 20.07 -15.01 7.75
CA GLU A 55 21.36 -14.34 8.00
C GLU A 55 21.79 -13.47 6.82
N TYR A 56 21.58 -13.91 5.58
CA TYR A 56 21.82 -13.08 4.40
C TYR A 56 21.00 -11.78 4.43
N CYS A 57 19.70 -11.87 4.66
CA CYS A 57 18.83 -10.72 4.75
C CYS A 57 19.22 -9.80 5.93
N ARG A 58 19.54 -10.40 7.10
CA ARG A 58 19.99 -9.67 8.29
C ARG A 58 21.24 -8.83 7.99
N LYS A 59 22.22 -9.42 7.30
CA LYS A 59 23.45 -8.73 6.90
C LYS A 59 23.15 -7.52 6.00
N ILE A 60 22.37 -7.72 4.93
CA ILE A 60 22.07 -6.65 3.95
C ILE A 60 21.28 -5.51 4.59
N TYR A 61 20.23 -5.80 5.38
CA TYR A 61 19.44 -4.75 6.04
C TYR A 61 20.26 -3.98 7.07
N LYS A 62 21.17 -4.66 7.81
CA LYS A 62 22.10 -4.03 8.73
C LYS A 62 23.09 -3.11 8.00
N GLU A 63 23.68 -3.55 6.89
CA GLU A 63 24.59 -2.73 6.06
C GLU A 63 23.88 -1.45 5.55
N LYS A 64 22.61 -1.57 5.18
CA LYS A 64 21.78 -0.44 4.76
C LYS A 64 21.21 0.38 5.92
N ARG A 65 21.49 0.02 7.17
CA ARG A 65 20.96 0.65 8.40
C ARG A 65 19.43 0.69 8.42
N LEU A 66 18.79 -0.35 7.93
CA LEU A 66 17.34 -0.50 7.89
C LEU A 66 16.86 -1.53 8.92
N PRO A 67 15.66 -1.36 9.47
CA PRO A 67 15.05 -2.38 10.32
C PRO A 67 14.77 -3.65 9.49
N ILE A 68 14.89 -4.81 10.14
CA ILE A 68 14.58 -6.09 9.49
C ILE A 68 13.10 -6.35 9.67
N ILE A 69 12.36 -6.25 8.58
CA ILE A 69 10.91 -6.39 8.54
C ILE A 69 10.56 -7.42 7.47
N TYR A 70 9.82 -8.45 7.84
CA TYR A 70 9.23 -9.39 6.89
C TYR A 70 7.75 -9.04 6.70
N LYS A 71 7.29 -8.99 5.46
CA LYS A 71 5.88 -8.92 5.11
C LYS A 71 5.43 -10.28 4.63
N LEU A 72 4.44 -10.83 5.30
CA LEU A 72 3.92 -12.17 5.09
C LEU A 72 2.46 -12.13 4.64
N ILE A 73 2.07 -13.12 3.86
CA ILE A 73 0.72 -13.25 3.30
C ILE A 73 0.18 -14.66 3.59
N ASP A 74 -1.11 -14.84 3.49
CA ASP A 74 -1.77 -16.13 3.74
C ASP A 74 -1.53 -17.10 2.56
N THR A 75 -0.30 -17.62 2.48
CA THR A 75 0.13 -18.67 1.54
C THR A 75 1.00 -19.69 2.25
N LYS A 76 1.05 -20.92 1.74
CA LYS A 76 1.85 -22.00 2.33
C LYS A 76 3.31 -21.59 2.55
N VAL A 77 3.94 -20.96 1.55
CA VAL A 77 5.34 -20.49 1.64
C VAL A 77 5.52 -19.48 2.77
N SER A 78 4.66 -18.45 2.82
CA SER A 78 4.75 -17.43 3.86
C SER A 78 4.47 -17.97 5.26
N LEU A 79 3.55 -18.93 5.40
CA LEU A 79 3.25 -19.54 6.71
C LEU A 79 4.44 -20.35 7.25
N MET A 80 5.15 -21.11 6.40
CA MET A 80 6.38 -21.80 6.81
C MET A 80 7.46 -20.82 7.28
N VAL A 81 7.60 -19.69 6.57
CA VAL A 81 8.55 -18.63 6.98
C VAL A 81 8.07 -17.96 8.27
N ASP A 82 6.77 -17.73 8.45
CA ASP A 82 6.18 -17.13 9.67
C ASP A 82 6.54 -17.95 10.92
N GLU A 83 6.36 -19.28 10.86
CA GLU A 83 6.73 -20.18 11.94
C GLU A 83 8.24 -20.16 12.26
N PHE A 84 9.07 -20.11 11.24
CA PHE A 84 10.53 -19.98 11.42
C PHE A 84 10.89 -18.65 12.10
N LEU A 85 10.34 -17.52 11.62
CA LEU A 85 10.60 -16.21 12.18
C LEU A 85 10.08 -16.06 13.62
N GLU A 86 8.97 -16.73 13.96
CA GLU A 86 8.46 -16.79 15.32
C GLU A 86 9.45 -17.48 16.27
N LYS A 87 9.99 -18.65 15.85
CA LYS A 87 11.02 -19.36 16.62
C LYS A 87 12.31 -18.54 16.79
N LYS A 88 12.60 -17.62 15.85
CA LYS A 88 13.70 -16.63 15.96
C LYS A 88 13.35 -15.46 16.86
N GLY A 89 12.16 -15.37 17.42
CA GLY A 89 11.72 -14.31 18.33
C GLY A 89 11.22 -13.04 17.65
N LEU A 90 10.99 -13.04 16.32
CA LEU A 90 10.41 -11.89 15.64
C LEU A 90 8.94 -11.69 16.02
N LYS A 91 8.59 -10.48 16.43
CA LYS A 91 7.23 -10.15 16.87
C LYS A 91 6.29 -9.95 15.68
N LYS A 92 5.14 -10.62 15.70
CA LYS A 92 4.05 -10.41 14.75
C LYS A 92 3.29 -9.14 15.07
N GLN A 93 3.12 -8.26 14.09
CA GLN A 93 2.44 -6.97 14.25
C GLN A 93 1.73 -6.57 12.96
N ASP A 94 0.96 -5.46 13.04
CA ASP A 94 0.36 -4.79 11.88
C ASP A 94 -0.43 -5.75 10.97
N MET A 95 -1.45 -6.37 11.54
CA MET A 95 -2.39 -7.17 10.76
C MET A 95 -3.14 -6.27 9.78
N VAL A 96 -3.08 -6.62 8.52
CA VAL A 96 -3.69 -5.87 7.42
C VAL A 96 -4.61 -6.78 6.62
N THR A 97 -5.81 -6.32 6.32
CA THR A 97 -6.70 -6.99 5.37
C THR A 97 -6.58 -6.32 4.01
N VAL A 98 -6.30 -7.10 2.98
CA VAL A 98 -6.46 -6.69 1.59
C VAL A 98 -7.92 -6.86 1.21
N LYS A 99 -8.54 -5.81 0.70
CA LYS A 99 -9.94 -5.80 0.27
C LYS A 99 -10.03 -5.49 -1.22
N GLU A 100 -11.04 -6.03 -1.86
CA GLU A 100 -11.30 -5.86 -3.29
C GLU A 100 -12.77 -5.46 -3.50
N ILE A 101 -13.05 -4.66 -4.52
CA ILE A 101 -14.39 -4.37 -5.04
C ILE A 101 -14.41 -4.64 -6.53
N ASP A 102 -15.51 -5.23 -7.02
CA ASP A 102 -15.82 -5.32 -8.43
C ASP A 102 -16.47 -4.01 -8.90
N LEU A 103 -16.06 -3.49 -10.05
CA LEU A 103 -16.51 -2.21 -10.55
C LEU A 103 -17.58 -2.34 -11.65
N THR A 104 -17.98 -3.55 -12.00
CA THR A 104 -18.90 -3.81 -13.12
C THR A 104 -20.23 -3.07 -12.95
N ASP A 105 -20.76 -3.07 -11.71
CA ASP A 105 -22.08 -2.52 -11.38
C ASP A 105 -21.99 -1.23 -10.55
N VAL A 106 -20.80 -0.61 -10.49
CA VAL A 106 -20.62 0.64 -9.73
C VAL A 106 -21.17 1.81 -10.52
N ASP A 107 -22.20 2.45 -10.00
CA ASP A 107 -22.76 3.70 -10.50
C ASP A 107 -22.77 4.75 -9.37
N TYR A 108 -21.86 5.71 -9.44
CA TYR A 108 -21.76 6.80 -8.47
C TYR A 108 -21.99 8.14 -9.15
N ASN A 109 -22.83 8.98 -8.54
CA ASN A 109 -22.95 10.38 -8.94
C ASN A 109 -21.71 11.16 -8.51
N LEU A 110 -20.92 11.59 -9.49
CA LEU A 110 -19.72 12.39 -9.22
C LEU A 110 -20.09 13.70 -8.56
N LYS A 111 -19.57 13.89 -7.36
CA LYS A 111 -19.56 15.17 -6.69
C LYS A 111 -18.38 16.03 -7.17
N SER A 112 -18.41 17.32 -6.87
CA SER A 112 -17.31 18.23 -7.22
C SER A 112 -16.01 17.81 -6.52
N ILE A 113 -15.14 17.13 -7.23
CA ILE A 113 -13.79 16.74 -6.85
C ILE A 113 -12.82 17.09 -7.98
N SER A 114 -11.57 17.32 -7.66
CA SER A 114 -10.50 17.49 -8.64
C SER A 114 -9.81 16.15 -8.91
N ILE A 115 -9.52 15.86 -10.17
CA ILE A 115 -8.92 14.61 -10.63
C ILE A 115 -7.77 14.94 -11.56
N ASN A 116 -6.59 14.39 -11.28
CA ASN A 116 -5.39 14.57 -12.09
C ASN A 116 -4.74 13.21 -12.38
N TRP A 117 -4.50 12.93 -13.64
CA TRP A 117 -3.63 11.84 -14.07
C TRP A 117 -2.18 12.34 -14.17
N GLY A 118 -1.24 11.54 -13.70
CA GLY A 118 0.14 11.96 -13.52
C GLY A 118 0.34 12.77 -12.25
N PHE A 119 1.58 13.11 -11.92
CA PHE A 119 1.95 13.74 -10.67
C PHE A 119 1.18 15.05 -10.41
N SER A 120 0.48 15.12 -9.28
CA SER A 120 -0.22 16.31 -8.81
C SER A 120 0.55 16.96 -7.67
N LYS A 121 1.03 18.18 -7.92
CA LYS A 121 1.74 18.97 -6.91
C LYS A 121 0.82 19.34 -5.75
N GLU A 122 -0.42 19.72 -6.03
CA GLU A 122 -1.44 20.08 -5.02
C GLU A 122 -1.71 18.91 -4.07
N TRP A 123 -1.91 17.72 -4.62
CA TRP A 123 -2.09 16.49 -3.85
C TRP A 123 -0.85 16.20 -3.00
N TYR A 124 0.34 16.28 -3.61
CA TYR A 124 1.61 15.99 -2.95
C TYR A 124 1.91 16.95 -1.81
N ASP A 125 1.77 18.26 -2.02
CA ASP A 125 2.01 19.28 -1.00
C ASP A 125 1.06 19.09 0.19
N PHE A 126 -0.22 18.87 -0.09
CA PHE A 126 -1.21 18.58 0.95
C PHE A 126 -0.86 17.31 1.73
N TYR A 127 -0.64 16.19 1.04
CA TYR A 127 -0.36 14.90 1.68
C TYR A 127 0.89 14.94 2.54
N THR A 128 1.95 15.54 2.06
CA THR A 128 3.22 15.65 2.80
C THR A 128 3.12 16.56 4.02
N ALA A 129 2.35 17.64 3.93
CA ALA A 129 2.10 18.55 5.05
C ALA A 129 1.27 17.87 6.15
N GLU A 130 0.13 17.28 5.77
CA GLU A 130 -0.80 16.65 6.73
C GLU A 130 -0.20 15.39 7.43
N ASN A 131 0.76 14.74 6.80
CA ASN A 131 1.48 13.61 7.40
C ASN A 131 2.81 14.01 8.06
N ASN A 132 3.14 15.31 8.13
CA ASN A 132 4.35 15.86 8.72
C ASN A 132 5.64 15.21 8.20
N LEU A 133 5.69 14.90 6.89
CA LEU A 133 6.86 14.27 6.30
C LEU A 133 8.07 15.22 6.33
N ASN A 134 9.22 14.70 6.75
CA ASN A 134 10.48 15.42 6.68
C ASN A 134 11.01 15.52 5.24
N THR A 135 12.10 16.25 5.02
CA THR A 135 12.64 16.49 3.68
C THR A 135 13.06 15.21 2.96
N GLU A 136 13.67 14.25 3.68
CA GLU A 136 14.09 12.97 3.10
C GLU A 136 12.89 12.11 2.72
N GLU A 137 11.89 12.01 3.58
CA GLU A 137 10.65 11.28 3.31
C GLU A 137 9.88 11.85 2.12
N LYS A 138 9.84 13.18 1.98
CA LYS A 138 9.28 13.88 0.83
C LYS A 138 9.99 13.49 -0.47
N ASP A 139 11.33 13.55 -0.48
CA ASP A 139 12.13 13.16 -1.66
C ASP A 139 11.88 11.69 -2.04
N ILE A 140 11.86 10.79 -1.06
CA ILE A 140 11.58 9.38 -1.30
C ILE A 140 10.17 9.17 -1.84
N LEU A 141 9.14 9.76 -1.21
CA LEU A 141 7.76 9.67 -1.70
C LEU A 141 7.66 10.13 -3.15
N LYS A 142 8.26 11.28 -3.48
CA LYS A 142 8.26 11.81 -4.85
C LYS A 142 8.85 10.79 -5.83
N LYS A 143 10.01 10.23 -5.52
CA LYS A 143 10.65 9.19 -6.36
C LYS A 143 9.79 7.94 -6.54
N LEU A 144 9.06 7.51 -5.49
CA LEU A 144 8.15 6.37 -5.59
C LEU A 144 6.97 6.67 -6.51
N LEU A 145 6.40 7.88 -6.40
CA LEU A 145 5.27 8.31 -7.23
C LEU A 145 5.67 8.45 -8.71
N GLU A 146 6.85 9.01 -8.99
CA GLU A 146 7.38 9.21 -10.35
C GLU A 146 7.65 7.88 -11.09
N LYS A 147 7.93 6.77 -10.38
CA LYS A 147 8.15 5.46 -11.02
C LYS A 147 6.92 4.94 -11.79
N ASN A 148 5.71 5.31 -11.36
CA ASN A 148 4.45 4.89 -11.97
C ASN A 148 3.58 6.08 -12.40
N ASP A 149 4.19 7.22 -12.66
CA ASP A 149 3.51 8.49 -12.87
C ASP A 149 2.33 8.39 -13.86
N LYS A 150 2.53 7.79 -15.02
CA LYS A 150 1.51 7.65 -16.06
C LYS A 150 0.30 6.80 -15.67
N ASN A 151 0.46 5.95 -14.65
CA ASN A 151 -0.57 5.03 -14.17
C ASN A 151 -1.24 5.53 -12.89
N ASN A 152 -0.75 6.64 -12.34
CA ASN A 152 -1.27 7.21 -11.11
C ASN A 152 -2.35 8.25 -11.40
N VAL A 153 -3.45 8.16 -10.67
CA VAL A 153 -4.52 9.15 -10.63
C VAL A 153 -4.65 9.70 -9.21
N TYR A 154 -4.67 11.01 -9.11
CA TYR A 154 -4.78 11.73 -7.85
C TYR A 154 -6.11 12.45 -7.78
N VAL A 155 -6.81 12.29 -6.67
CA VAL A 155 -8.07 12.99 -6.42
C VAL A 155 -7.97 13.80 -5.14
N TYR A 156 -8.62 14.97 -5.15
CA TYR A 156 -8.77 15.79 -3.96
C TYR A 156 -10.08 16.55 -3.95
N LYS A 157 -10.56 16.84 -2.75
CA LYS A 157 -11.71 17.68 -2.47
C LYS A 157 -11.26 18.97 -1.86
N SER A 158 -11.77 20.10 -2.39
CA SER A 158 -11.55 21.43 -1.81
C SER A 158 -12.86 22.04 -1.32
N ILE A 159 -12.77 22.83 -0.26
CA ILE A 159 -13.84 23.71 0.25
C ILE A 159 -13.21 25.08 0.49
N ASN A 160 -13.81 26.15 -0.06
CA ASN A 160 -13.29 27.51 0.04
C ASN A 160 -11.80 27.63 -0.36
N ASN A 161 -11.41 26.99 -1.47
CA ASN A 161 -10.04 26.91 -1.98
C ASN A 161 -9.04 26.16 -1.07
N GLU A 162 -9.48 25.53 -0.01
CA GLU A 162 -8.66 24.69 0.85
C GLU A 162 -8.86 23.22 0.51
N ILE A 163 -7.77 22.47 0.25
CA ILE A 163 -7.84 21.01 0.10
C ILE A 163 -8.09 20.39 1.47
N ILE A 164 -9.13 19.55 1.56
CA ILE A 164 -9.58 18.92 2.81
C ILE A 164 -9.48 17.40 2.81
N ALA A 165 -9.42 16.79 1.64
CA ALA A 165 -9.35 15.35 1.49
C ALA A 165 -8.61 14.98 0.21
N VAL A 166 -7.83 13.90 0.27
CA VAL A 166 -7.05 13.37 -0.85
C VAL A 166 -7.10 11.84 -0.89
N ALA A 167 -6.97 11.28 -2.08
CA ALA A 167 -6.69 9.87 -2.29
C ALA A 167 -5.89 9.69 -3.59
N MET A 168 -5.29 8.53 -3.77
CA MET A 168 -4.52 8.17 -4.95
C MET A 168 -4.93 6.79 -5.43
N GLY A 169 -5.10 6.64 -6.74
CA GLY A 169 -5.20 5.37 -7.45
C GLY A 169 -3.93 5.10 -8.25
N SER A 170 -3.56 3.83 -8.39
CA SER A 170 -2.51 3.41 -9.32
C SER A 170 -3.01 2.21 -10.11
N VAL A 171 -3.00 2.33 -11.44
CA VAL A 171 -3.58 1.35 -12.35
C VAL A 171 -2.52 0.40 -12.89
N GLU A 172 -2.83 -0.88 -12.85
CA GLU A 172 -2.06 -1.91 -13.53
C GLU A 172 -3.02 -2.89 -14.22
N LYS A 173 -2.93 -2.99 -15.55
CA LYS A 173 -3.87 -3.78 -16.37
C LYS A 173 -5.31 -3.31 -16.12
N ASN A 174 -6.20 -4.24 -15.79
CA ASN A 174 -7.61 -3.99 -15.47
C ASN A 174 -7.89 -3.82 -13.96
N ARG A 175 -6.90 -3.40 -13.17
CA ARG A 175 -7.04 -3.23 -11.72
C ARG A 175 -6.44 -1.92 -11.23
N MET A 176 -7.05 -1.37 -10.17
CA MET A 176 -6.57 -0.16 -9.51
C MET A 176 -6.27 -0.45 -8.04
N GLY A 177 -5.04 -0.17 -7.60
CA GLY A 177 -4.71 -0.07 -6.19
C GLY A 177 -5.08 1.31 -5.64
N ILE A 178 -5.71 1.38 -4.47
CA ILE A 178 -6.07 2.62 -3.80
C ILE A 178 -5.13 2.85 -2.62
N PHE A 179 -4.56 4.06 -2.55
CA PHE A 179 -3.54 4.44 -1.56
C PHE A 179 -3.82 5.83 -0.98
N ASN A 180 -3.22 6.11 0.16
CA ASN A 180 -3.07 7.44 0.74
C ASN A 180 -4.40 8.20 0.87
N VAL A 181 -5.47 7.50 1.28
CA VAL A 181 -6.78 8.10 1.57
C VAL A 181 -6.67 8.88 2.87
N TYR A 182 -6.83 10.19 2.78
CA TYR A 182 -6.73 11.08 3.93
C TYR A 182 -7.82 12.16 3.91
N VAL A 183 -8.36 12.47 5.08
CA VAL A 183 -9.30 13.59 5.30
C VAL A 183 -8.83 14.35 6.53
N LYS A 184 -8.71 15.68 6.42
CA LYS A 184 -8.38 16.57 7.55
C LYS A 184 -9.30 16.29 8.73
N ASP A 185 -8.74 16.27 9.93
CA ASP A 185 -9.46 15.90 11.17
C ASP A 185 -10.75 16.68 11.37
N THR A 186 -10.74 17.98 11.13
CA THR A 186 -11.88 18.90 11.26
C THR A 186 -12.99 18.64 10.23
N TYR A 187 -12.69 17.92 9.16
CA TYR A 187 -13.61 17.58 8.08
C TYR A 187 -14.05 16.10 8.08
N ARG A 188 -13.60 15.29 9.06
CA ARG A 188 -14.01 13.88 9.17
C ARG A 188 -15.49 13.73 9.53
N LYS A 189 -16.05 12.54 9.25
CA LYS A 189 -17.44 12.14 9.50
C LYS A 189 -18.49 12.96 8.70
N LYS A 190 -18.08 13.66 7.63
CA LYS A 190 -18.95 14.44 6.74
C LYS A 190 -19.11 13.82 5.34
N GLY A 191 -18.62 12.57 5.13
CA GLY A 191 -18.76 11.85 3.87
C GLY A 191 -17.64 12.07 2.85
N TYR A 192 -16.68 12.98 3.08
CA TYR A 192 -15.66 13.34 2.09
C TYR A 192 -14.74 12.19 1.67
N ALA A 193 -14.43 11.24 2.57
CA ALA A 193 -13.70 10.04 2.19
C ALA A 193 -14.46 9.19 1.17
N THR A 194 -15.78 9.08 1.32
CA THR A 194 -16.64 8.40 0.34
C THR A 194 -16.60 9.13 -0.99
N GLU A 195 -16.76 10.47 -1.00
CA GLU A 195 -16.78 11.27 -2.24
C GLU A 195 -15.49 11.10 -3.07
N ILE A 196 -14.31 11.19 -2.44
CA ILE A 196 -13.04 11.04 -3.17
C ILE A 196 -12.79 9.60 -3.63
N LEU A 197 -13.24 8.60 -2.88
CA LEU A 197 -13.15 7.20 -3.29
C LEU A 197 -14.11 6.88 -4.44
N GLU A 198 -15.35 7.34 -4.39
CA GLU A 198 -16.29 7.23 -5.49
C GLU A 198 -15.71 7.84 -6.76
N GLY A 199 -15.07 9.01 -6.65
CA GLY A 199 -14.39 9.65 -7.76
C GLY A 199 -13.28 8.79 -8.37
N LEU A 200 -12.42 8.17 -7.55
CA LEU A 200 -11.41 7.23 -8.04
C LEU A 200 -12.03 6.03 -8.76
N LEU A 201 -13.11 5.45 -8.20
CA LEU A 201 -13.75 4.27 -8.78
C LEU A 201 -14.44 4.60 -10.11
N VAL A 202 -15.02 5.78 -10.25
CA VAL A 202 -15.59 6.25 -11.52
C VAL A 202 -14.50 6.47 -12.57
N GLU A 203 -13.38 7.12 -12.19
CA GLU A 203 -12.24 7.28 -13.11
C GLU A 203 -11.67 5.92 -13.55
N ALA A 204 -11.56 4.96 -12.64
CA ALA A 204 -11.14 3.60 -12.95
C ALA A 204 -12.05 2.95 -14.00
N ARG A 205 -13.38 3.09 -13.86
CA ARG A 205 -14.34 2.54 -14.84
C ARG A 205 -14.22 3.16 -16.23
N LYS A 206 -14.00 4.47 -16.33
CA LYS A 206 -13.84 5.16 -17.61
C LYS A 206 -12.73 4.55 -18.48
N ILE A 207 -11.73 3.94 -17.85
CA ILE A 207 -10.58 3.30 -18.51
C ILE A 207 -10.64 1.76 -18.45
N ASN A 208 -11.83 1.20 -18.28
CA ASN A 208 -12.10 -0.24 -18.27
C ASN A 208 -11.36 -1.02 -17.14
N VAL A 209 -11.09 -0.39 -16.01
CA VAL A 209 -10.67 -1.10 -14.81
C VAL A 209 -11.87 -1.88 -14.27
N GLU A 210 -11.69 -3.17 -14.06
CA GLU A 210 -12.75 -4.08 -13.60
C GLU A 210 -12.81 -4.18 -12.08
N LYS A 211 -11.67 -4.04 -11.40
CA LYS A 211 -11.56 -4.22 -9.94
C LYS A 211 -10.65 -3.18 -9.29
N ALA A 212 -11.03 -2.74 -8.09
CA ALA A 212 -10.15 -1.96 -7.24
C ALA A 212 -9.82 -2.72 -5.96
N TYR A 213 -8.61 -2.52 -5.43
CA TYR A 213 -8.15 -3.13 -4.20
C TYR A 213 -7.44 -2.13 -3.29
N LEU A 214 -7.45 -2.40 -2.01
CA LEU A 214 -6.77 -1.59 -1.00
C LEU A 214 -6.27 -2.43 0.17
N GLN A 215 -5.39 -1.85 0.95
CA GLN A 215 -4.88 -2.41 2.20
C GLN A 215 -5.38 -1.58 3.38
N VAL A 216 -5.92 -2.24 4.40
CA VAL A 216 -6.40 -1.59 5.61
C VAL A 216 -5.96 -2.35 6.85
N MET A 217 -5.37 -1.65 7.82
CA MET A 217 -5.02 -2.22 9.13
C MET A 217 -6.26 -2.66 9.88
N GLU A 218 -6.23 -3.83 10.51
CA GLU A 218 -7.37 -4.36 11.29
C GLU A 218 -7.72 -3.46 12.49
N THR A 219 -6.79 -2.67 12.96
CA THR A 219 -7.00 -1.66 14.02
C THR A 219 -7.70 -0.39 13.52
N ASN A 220 -7.79 -0.16 12.21
CA ASN A 220 -8.45 1.01 11.65
C ASN A 220 -9.94 0.76 11.42
N GLU A 221 -10.70 0.66 12.53
CA GLU A 221 -12.14 0.38 12.48
C GLU A 221 -12.94 1.34 11.61
N ARG A 222 -12.53 2.64 11.56
CA ARG A 222 -13.24 3.66 10.77
C ARG A 222 -13.13 3.36 9.28
N ALA A 223 -11.92 3.07 8.81
CA ALA A 223 -11.67 2.70 7.42
C ALA A 223 -12.34 1.36 7.07
N LEU A 224 -12.30 0.38 7.97
CA LEU A 224 -12.98 -0.91 7.79
C LEU A 224 -14.49 -0.75 7.57
N LYS A 225 -15.15 0.10 8.39
CA LYS A 225 -16.58 0.42 8.25
C LYS A 225 -16.87 1.14 6.94
N LEU A 226 -16.04 2.12 6.56
CA LEU A 226 -16.16 2.86 5.30
C LEU A 226 -16.08 1.90 4.10
N TYR A 227 -15.01 1.11 4.01
CA TYR A 227 -14.80 0.21 2.87
C TYR A 227 -15.86 -0.88 2.78
N LYS A 228 -16.34 -1.41 3.93
CA LYS A 228 -17.47 -2.33 3.95
C LYS A 228 -18.74 -1.68 3.39
N LYS A 229 -19.05 -0.44 3.79
CA LYS A 229 -20.21 0.32 3.28
C LYS A 229 -20.13 0.55 1.78
N MET A 230 -18.93 0.74 1.24
CA MET A 230 -18.69 0.94 -0.20
C MET A 230 -18.71 -0.37 -1.01
N GLY A 231 -18.86 -1.53 -0.38
CA GLY A 231 -18.91 -2.83 -1.07
C GLY A 231 -17.56 -3.55 -1.17
N PHE A 232 -16.49 -3.04 -0.56
CA PHE A 232 -15.22 -3.76 -0.53
C PHE A 232 -15.30 -5.02 0.35
N VAL A 233 -14.98 -6.17 -0.22
CA VAL A 233 -14.94 -7.47 0.46
C VAL A 233 -13.51 -7.89 0.81
N PRO A 234 -13.28 -8.61 1.91
CA PRO A 234 -11.98 -9.16 2.24
C PRO A 234 -11.51 -10.15 1.19
N LYS A 235 -10.23 -10.10 0.80
CA LYS A 235 -9.60 -11.03 -0.13
C LYS A 235 -8.62 -11.97 0.57
N TYR A 236 -7.68 -11.40 1.33
CA TYR A 236 -6.71 -12.13 2.14
C TYR A 236 -6.13 -11.23 3.23
N LYS A 237 -5.38 -11.84 4.15
CA LYS A 237 -4.66 -11.13 5.22
C LYS A 237 -3.16 -11.11 4.94
N THR A 238 -2.53 -10.03 5.40
CA THR A 238 -1.08 -9.88 5.44
C THR A 238 -0.67 -9.31 6.79
N TRP A 239 0.52 -9.62 7.24
CA TRP A 239 1.08 -9.15 8.50
C TRP A 239 2.57 -8.94 8.38
N TYR A 240 3.15 -8.29 9.41
CA TYR A 240 4.57 -8.05 9.46
C TYR A 240 5.20 -8.77 10.65
N ARG A 241 6.46 -9.25 10.48
CA ARG A 241 7.35 -9.72 11.54
C ARG A 241 8.52 -8.77 11.66
N TYR A 242 8.82 -8.34 12.87
CA TYR A 242 9.86 -7.36 13.16
C TYR A 242 10.96 -7.99 13.99
N TRP A 243 12.21 -7.76 13.57
CA TRP A 243 13.36 -7.96 14.40
C TRP A 243 13.59 -6.69 15.21
N THR A 244 13.35 -6.72 16.51
CA THR A 244 13.79 -5.69 17.44
C THR A 244 15.25 -5.96 17.80
N LEU A 245 16.17 -5.14 17.33
CA LEU A 245 17.55 -5.15 17.85
C LEU A 245 17.46 -4.87 19.35
N GLN A 246 17.89 -5.85 20.15
CA GLN A 246 18.15 -5.64 21.58
C GLN A 246 19.39 -4.78 21.75
#